data_383f41e2d926f58715f2c07218ad5c14
#
_entry.id   383f41e2d926f58715f2c07218ad5c14
#
_cell.length_a   1.000
_cell.length_b   1.000
_cell.length_c   1.000
_cell.angle_alpha   90.00
_cell.angle_beta   90.00
_cell.angle_gamma   90.00
#
_symmetry.space_group_name_H-M   'P 1'
#
loop_
_entity.id
_entity.type
_entity.pdbx_description
1 polymer ?
#
loop_
_entity_poly.entity_id
_entity_poly.type
_entity_poly.pdbx_seq_one_letter_code
_entity_poly.pdbx_strand_id
1 'polypeptide(L)'
;MHIKKGDNVKVIAGKDKGKEGKVIATEPKKDRVVVEGVNVIKKHQKPTQLNPEGGILETEAAIHVSNVQLLDPKTNEPTRVGYKFVDGKKVRYNKKSGEVLD
;
A
#
# COMPACT_ATOMS: atom_id res chain seq x y z
N MET A 1 -1.57 6.90 9.86
CA MET A 1 -1.13 6.61 8.48
C MET A 1 -2.24 6.97 7.49
N HIS A 2 -1.91 7.65 6.43
CA HIS A 2 -2.89 8.13 5.46
C HIS A 2 -3.26 7.08 4.38
N ILE A 3 -2.63 5.92 4.40
CA ILE A 3 -2.92 4.79 3.50
C ILE A 3 -3.55 3.68 4.33
N LYS A 4 -4.58 3.04 3.79
CA LYS A 4 -5.31 1.95 4.44
C LYS A 4 -5.29 0.71 3.57
N LYS A 5 -5.47 -0.46 4.20
CA LYS A 5 -5.70 -1.71 3.48
C LYS A 5 -6.89 -1.57 2.53
N GLY A 6 -6.71 -2.00 1.30
CA GLY A 6 -7.73 -1.90 0.25
C GLY A 6 -7.57 -0.69 -0.66
N ASP A 7 -6.73 0.28 -0.29
CA ASP A 7 -6.45 1.42 -1.17
C ASP A 7 -5.64 0.99 -2.39
N ASN A 8 -5.88 1.65 -3.51
CA ASN A 8 -5.01 1.54 -4.67
C ASN A 8 -3.96 2.64 -4.61
N VAL A 9 -2.72 2.28 -4.82
CA VAL A 9 -1.59 3.21 -4.73
C VAL A 9 -0.67 3.06 -5.93
N LYS A 10 0.11 4.10 -6.19
CA LYS A 10 1.17 4.11 -7.20
C LYS A 10 2.51 4.26 -6.49
N VAL A 11 3.49 3.46 -6.88
CA VAL A 11 4.86 3.58 -6.37
C VAL A 11 5.53 4.76 -7.05
N ILE A 12 6.04 5.69 -6.26
CA ILE A 12 6.62 6.94 -6.76
C ILE A 12 8.14 7.00 -6.65
N ALA A 13 8.74 6.04 -5.95
CA ALA A 13 10.19 5.99 -5.77
C ALA A 13 10.66 4.54 -5.59
N GLY A 14 11.92 4.29 -5.88
CA GLY A 14 12.55 2.98 -5.72
C GLY A 14 12.52 2.15 -6.99
N LYS A 15 12.89 0.86 -6.86
CA LYS A 15 13.02 -0.05 -8.01
C LYS A 15 11.70 -0.30 -8.76
N ASP A 16 10.58 -0.18 -8.06
CA ASP A 16 9.25 -0.45 -8.64
C ASP A 16 8.50 0.83 -9.01
N LYS A 17 9.21 1.95 -9.13
CA LYS A 17 8.61 3.23 -9.52
C LYS A 17 7.72 3.09 -10.74
N GLY A 18 6.50 3.60 -10.65
CA GLY A 18 5.51 3.55 -11.72
C GLY A 18 4.53 2.39 -11.63
N LYS A 19 4.81 1.39 -10.81
CA LYS A 19 3.86 0.30 -10.59
C LYS A 19 2.68 0.75 -9.75
N GLU A 20 1.53 0.18 -10.01
CA GLU A 20 0.30 0.42 -9.27
C GLU A 20 -0.18 -0.89 -8.67
N GLY A 21 -0.82 -0.82 -7.52
CA GLY A 21 -1.34 -2.00 -6.88
C GLY A 21 -2.22 -1.68 -5.70
N LYS A 22 -2.85 -2.73 -5.17
CA LYS A 22 -3.74 -2.63 -4.02
C LYS A 22 -2.95 -2.90 -2.74
N VAL A 23 -3.18 -2.10 -1.71
CA VAL A 23 -2.59 -2.31 -0.39
C VAL A 23 -3.24 -3.52 0.26
N ILE A 24 -2.44 -4.54 0.57
CA ILE A 24 -2.93 -5.78 1.18
C ILE A 24 -2.68 -5.83 2.69
N ALA A 25 -1.75 -5.02 3.18
CA ALA A 25 -1.48 -4.91 4.62
C ALA A 25 -0.80 -3.59 4.92
N THR A 26 -0.92 -3.12 6.16
CA THR A 26 -0.24 -1.93 6.64
C THR A 26 0.50 -2.23 7.94
N GLU A 27 1.63 -1.55 8.14
CA GLU A 27 2.41 -1.62 9.38
C GLU A 27 2.57 -0.19 9.92
N PRO A 28 1.55 0.37 10.61
CA PRO A 28 1.56 1.76 11.03
C PRO A 28 2.72 2.13 11.96
N LYS A 29 3.14 1.21 12.81
CA LYS A 29 4.25 1.46 13.72
C LYS A 29 5.59 1.67 13.02
N LYS A 30 5.74 1.10 11.82
CA LYS A 30 6.96 1.20 11.02
C LYS A 30 6.80 2.11 9.81
N ASP A 31 5.62 2.71 9.63
CA ASP A 31 5.27 3.52 8.46
C ASP A 31 5.50 2.78 7.14
N ARG A 32 5.11 1.50 7.10
CA ARG A 32 5.27 0.66 5.92
C ARG A 32 3.95 0.06 5.47
N VAL A 33 3.88 -0.25 4.18
CA VAL A 33 2.72 -0.88 3.55
C VAL A 33 3.19 -2.02 2.66
N VAL A 34 2.34 -3.02 2.51
CA VAL A 34 2.54 -4.12 1.58
C VAL A 34 1.57 -3.93 0.42
N VAL A 35 2.10 -3.86 -0.78
CA VAL A 35 1.31 -3.61 -2.00
C VAL A 35 1.38 -4.83 -2.91
N GLU A 36 0.24 -5.30 -3.38
CA GLU A 36 0.16 -6.47 -4.25
C GLU A 36 1.00 -6.28 -5.51
N GLY A 37 1.87 -7.24 -5.80
CA GLY A 37 2.74 -7.23 -6.97
C GLY A 37 3.92 -6.27 -6.91
N VAL A 38 4.13 -5.59 -5.78
CA VAL A 38 5.19 -4.60 -5.60
C VAL A 38 6.18 -5.09 -4.57
N ASN A 39 7.47 -4.82 -4.81
CA ASN A 39 8.58 -5.23 -3.95
C ASN A 39 8.59 -6.73 -3.69
N VAL A 40 8.37 -7.49 -4.74
CA VAL A 40 8.35 -8.95 -4.67
C VAL A 40 9.75 -9.46 -4.40
N ILE A 41 9.89 -10.30 -3.37
CA ILE A 41 11.13 -10.93 -2.99
C ILE A 41 10.95 -12.45 -2.99
N LYS A 42 12.07 -13.15 -3.18
CA LYS A 42 12.09 -14.61 -3.08
C LYS A 42 12.61 -14.98 -1.71
N LYS A 43 11.84 -15.80 -0.99
CA LYS A 43 12.24 -16.34 0.31
C LYS A 43 12.46 -17.84 0.20
N HIS A 44 13.60 -18.32 0.75
CA HIS A 44 13.80 -19.74 0.96
C HIS A 44 12.94 -20.18 2.13
N GLN A 45 12.04 -21.13 1.85
CA GLN A 45 11.21 -21.71 2.89
C GLN A 45 11.86 -23.03 3.36
N LYS A 46 12.10 -23.12 4.66
CA LYS A 46 12.60 -24.36 5.24
C LYS A 46 11.55 -25.46 5.15
N PRO A 47 11.96 -26.74 4.99
CA PRO A 47 11.02 -27.86 5.04
C PRO A 47 10.23 -27.85 6.34
N THR A 48 8.93 -28.11 6.23
CA THR A 48 8.01 -28.23 7.36
C THR A 48 7.19 -29.49 7.20
N GLN A 49 6.39 -29.85 8.21
CA GLN A 49 5.47 -30.98 8.09
C GLN A 49 4.44 -30.78 6.99
N LEU A 50 4.02 -29.53 6.74
CA LEU A 50 3.06 -29.20 5.69
C LEU A 50 3.72 -29.08 4.31
N ASN A 51 5.01 -28.80 4.28
CA ASN A 51 5.78 -28.67 3.04
C ASN A 51 7.17 -29.27 3.25
N PRO A 52 7.29 -30.62 3.23
CA PRO A 52 8.54 -31.30 3.54
C PRO A 52 9.69 -30.97 2.59
N GLU A 53 9.37 -30.58 1.38
CA GLU A 53 10.40 -30.29 0.37
C GLU A 53 10.97 -28.87 0.53
N GLY A 54 10.27 -28.01 1.28
CA GLY A 54 10.61 -26.61 1.32
C GLY A 54 10.39 -25.94 -0.03
N GLY A 55 11.15 -24.91 -0.32
CA GLY A 55 11.08 -24.25 -1.62
C GLY A 55 11.38 -22.77 -1.58
N ILE A 56 11.16 -22.12 -2.72
CA ILE A 56 11.29 -20.68 -2.87
C ILE A 56 9.90 -20.10 -3.03
N LEU A 57 9.54 -19.18 -2.13
CA LEU A 57 8.28 -18.43 -2.23
C LEU A 57 8.54 -17.01 -2.70
N GLU A 58 7.72 -16.56 -3.64
CA GLU A 58 7.66 -15.15 -3.99
C GLU A 58 6.61 -14.49 -3.11
N THR A 59 7.00 -13.42 -2.43
CA THR A 59 6.09 -12.67 -1.57
C THR A 59 6.43 -11.19 -1.63
N GLU A 60 5.42 -10.37 -1.41
CA GLU A 60 5.60 -8.92 -1.36
C GLU A 60 6.20 -8.53 -0.01
N ALA A 61 7.28 -7.76 -0.04
CA ALA A 61 7.85 -7.17 1.15
C ALA A 61 7.27 -5.77 1.36
N ALA A 62 7.23 -5.33 2.62
CA ALA A 62 6.74 -4.00 2.95
C ALA A 62 7.67 -2.91 2.40
N ILE A 63 7.08 -1.79 2.00
CA ILE A 63 7.80 -0.59 1.57
C ILE A 63 7.36 0.58 2.42
N HIS A 64 8.24 1.59 2.54
CA HIS A 64 7.93 2.78 3.32
C HIS A 64 6.77 3.53 2.66
N VAL A 65 5.84 4.03 3.46
CA VAL A 65 4.63 4.70 2.96
C VAL A 65 4.94 5.95 2.13
N SER A 66 6.08 6.60 2.38
CA SER A 66 6.50 7.75 1.59
C SER A 66 6.83 7.42 0.13
N ASN A 67 7.03 6.14 -0.19
CA ASN A 67 7.34 5.67 -1.54
C ASN A 67 6.10 5.37 -2.37
N VAL A 68 4.92 5.56 -1.81
CA VAL A 68 3.65 5.34 -2.51
C VAL A 68 2.77 6.57 -2.41
N GLN A 69 1.86 6.70 -3.37
CA GLN A 69 0.87 7.78 -3.39
C GLN A 69 -0.50 7.17 -3.67
N LEU A 70 -1.51 7.63 -2.93
CA LEU A 70 -2.87 7.15 -3.10
C LEU A 70 -3.39 7.49 -4.50
N LEU A 71 -4.03 6.52 -5.14
CA LEU A 71 -4.80 6.75 -6.36
C LEU A 71 -6.24 7.07 -5.96
N ASP A 72 -6.75 8.21 -6.44
CA ASP A 72 -8.14 8.61 -6.19
C ASP A 72 -9.06 7.57 -6.84
N PRO A 73 -9.98 6.95 -6.09
CA PRO A 73 -10.86 5.92 -6.66
C PRO A 73 -11.78 6.45 -7.76
N LYS A 74 -12.04 7.75 -7.81
CA LYS A 74 -12.91 8.34 -8.83
C LYS A 74 -12.17 8.65 -10.13
N THR A 75 -10.92 9.16 -10.02
CA THR A 75 -10.15 9.62 -11.19
C THR A 75 -9.02 8.69 -11.56
N ASN A 76 -8.64 7.78 -10.65
CA ASN A 76 -7.49 6.88 -10.77
C ASN A 76 -6.16 7.65 -10.95
N GLU A 77 -6.09 8.87 -10.46
CA GLU A 77 -4.89 9.70 -10.50
C GLU A 77 -4.20 9.74 -9.13
N PRO A 78 -2.86 9.84 -9.09
CA PRO A 78 -2.16 10.02 -7.82
C PRO A 78 -2.59 11.32 -7.15
N THR A 79 -2.84 11.25 -5.85
CA THR A 79 -3.27 12.40 -5.08
C THR A 79 -2.63 12.42 -3.70
N ARG A 80 -2.50 13.61 -3.14
CA ARG A 80 -2.14 13.79 -1.73
C ARG A 80 -3.38 13.69 -0.88
N VAL A 81 -3.21 13.12 0.30
CA VAL A 81 -4.29 12.90 1.27
C VAL A 81 -4.19 13.95 2.37
N GLY A 82 -5.28 14.64 2.63
CA GLY A 82 -5.45 15.46 3.82
C GLY A 82 -6.52 14.87 4.71
N TYR A 83 -6.65 15.43 5.91
CA TYR A 83 -7.67 15.04 6.87
C TYR A 83 -8.56 16.22 7.21
N LYS A 84 -9.84 15.95 7.33
CA LYS A 84 -10.81 16.94 7.81
C LYS A 84 -11.90 16.26 8.60
N PHE A 85 -12.69 17.03 9.32
CA PHE A 85 -13.82 16.51 10.09
C PHE A 85 -15.11 16.79 9.33
N VAL A 86 -15.92 15.75 9.18
CA VAL A 86 -17.26 15.83 8.60
C VAL A 86 -18.21 15.17 9.59
N ASP A 87 -19.18 15.94 10.09
CA ASP A 87 -20.15 15.47 11.09
C ASP A 87 -19.49 14.83 12.32
N GLY A 88 -18.38 15.42 12.78
CA GLY A 88 -17.63 14.94 13.93
C GLY A 88 -16.68 13.79 13.68
N LYS A 89 -16.63 13.27 12.46
CA LYS A 89 -15.73 12.18 12.09
C LYS A 89 -14.55 12.69 11.27
N LYS A 90 -13.37 12.17 11.59
CA LYS A 90 -12.16 12.43 10.82
C LYS A 90 -12.18 11.60 9.55
N VAL A 91 -12.11 12.27 8.40
CA VAL A 91 -12.10 11.60 7.10
C VAL A 91 -10.91 12.04 6.29
N ARG A 92 -10.53 11.21 5.31
CA ARG A 92 -9.51 11.55 4.34
C ARG A 92 -10.14 12.30 3.18
N TYR A 93 -9.42 13.25 2.62
CA TYR A 93 -9.88 13.95 1.42
C TYR A 93 -8.75 14.15 0.43
N ASN A 94 -9.10 14.26 -0.84
CA ASN A 94 -8.18 14.58 -1.92
C ASN A 94 -7.83 16.07 -1.87
N LYS A 95 -6.58 16.41 -1.58
CA LYS A 95 -6.14 17.81 -1.49
C LYS A 95 -6.28 18.58 -2.80
N LYS A 96 -6.25 17.88 -3.92
CA LYS A 96 -6.38 18.51 -5.23
C LYS A 96 -7.82 18.90 -5.55
N SER A 97 -8.78 18.00 -5.26
CA SER A 97 -10.19 18.20 -5.59
C SER A 97 -11.03 18.65 -4.40
N GLY A 98 -10.58 18.41 -3.18
CA GLY A 98 -11.36 18.65 -1.97
C GLY A 98 -12.39 17.58 -1.65
N GLU A 99 -12.53 16.56 -2.49
CA GLU A 99 -13.52 15.51 -2.28
C GLU A 99 -13.10 14.52 -1.21
N VAL A 100 -14.08 14.05 -0.45
CA VAL A 100 -13.88 13.01 0.58
C VAL A 100 -13.56 11.70 -0.08
N LEU A 101 -12.53 11.02 0.45
CA LEU A 101 -12.09 9.71 -0.05
C LEU A 101 -12.72 8.54 0.72
N ASP A 102 -13.04 8.77 1.97
CA ASP A 102 -13.65 7.74 2.84
C ASP A 102 -15.16 7.85 2.88
#